data_41ac4e74155c7dcb087a40039a542d86
#
_entry.id   41ac4e74155c7dcb087a40039a542d86
#
_cell.length_a   1.000
_cell.length_b   1.000
_cell.length_c   1.000
_cell.angle_alpha   90.00
_cell.angle_beta   90.00
_cell.angle_gamma   90.00
#
_symmetry.space_group_name_H-M   'P 1'
#
loop_
_entity.id
_entity.type
_entity.pdbx_description
1 polymer ?
#
loop_
_entity_poly.entity_id
_entity_poly.type
_entity_poly.pdbx_seq_one_letter_code
_entity_poly.pdbx_strand_id
1 'polypeptide(L)'
;MEHSHKLLKQVIAAGFALGLAHGALANEDKITKGYNSMDAMGCMLVRECTNDVEEVYSLLDISSQYDNTEEFTPIAHEFNAMLLEMNRIGIKVYLADQRYFPIMHRGVYHTVTNNVYLNKKYMDEPHVLMQLMRHEGWHAAQDCMAGTINNSMIAIIKPEEDVPMIWRVMAERTYPASAVPWEAEAQWAGRTQNMTQDALESCARGTMWTDYDPTPMTGEWLRENGYID
;
A
#
# COMPACT_ATOMS: atom_id res chain seq x y z
N MET A 1 14.42 -1.15 -55.22
CA MET A 1 13.69 -1.62 -54.02
C MET A 1 14.62 -1.81 -52.82
N GLU A 2 15.90 -2.04 -52.96
CA GLU A 2 16.87 -2.31 -51.87
C GLU A 2 17.21 -1.11 -51.03
N HIS A 3 17.23 0.13 -51.58
CA HIS A 3 17.53 1.34 -50.84
C HIS A 3 16.42 1.75 -49.82
N SER A 4 15.16 1.38 -50.09
CA SER A 4 14.05 1.74 -49.20
C SER A 4 14.08 0.92 -47.89
N HIS A 5 14.50 -0.33 -47.93
CA HIS A 5 14.58 -1.20 -46.76
C HIS A 5 15.75 -0.85 -45.81
N LYS A 6 16.84 -0.30 -46.35
CA LYS A 6 17.97 0.14 -45.50
C LYS A 6 17.64 1.42 -44.71
N LEU A 7 16.91 2.35 -45.29
CA LEU A 7 16.46 3.57 -44.63
C LEU A 7 15.46 3.26 -43.51
N LEU A 8 14.54 2.32 -43.76
CA LEU A 8 13.56 1.94 -42.75
C LEU A 8 14.19 1.26 -41.54
N LYS A 9 15.22 0.41 -41.75
CA LYS A 9 15.95 -0.22 -40.65
C LYS A 9 16.75 0.78 -39.81
N GLN A 10 17.31 1.81 -40.43
CA GLN A 10 18.06 2.85 -39.70
C GLN A 10 17.15 3.77 -38.89
N VAL A 11 15.95 4.09 -39.38
CA VAL A 11 14.96 4.89 -38.64
C VAL A 11 14.40 4.13 -37.42
N ILE A 12 14.17 2.81 -37.56
CA ILE A 12 13.70 1.98 -36.43
C ILE A 12 14.79 1.86 -35.35
N ALA A 13 16.06 1.69 -35.75
CA ALA A 13 17.16 1.62 -34.79
C ALA A 13 17.40 2.94 -34.05
N ALA A 14 17.28 4.07 -34.75
CA ALA A 14 17.41 5.39 -34.12
C ALA A 14 16.23 5.72 -33.18
N GLY A 15 15.01 5.31 -33.51
CA GLY A 15 13.83 5.47 -32.65
C GLY A 15 13.91 4.63 -31.37
N PHE A 16 14.46 3.41 -31.46
CA PHE A 16 14.65 2.55 -30.31
C PHE A 16 15.75 3.06 -29.36
N ALA A 17 16.82 3.61 -29.91
CA ALA A 17 17.91 4.20 -29.11
C ALA A 17 17.45 5.48 -28.37
N LEU A 18 16.62 6.31 -29.00
CA LEU A 18 16.04 7.49 -28.35
C LEU A 18 15.04 7.11 -27.24
N GLY A 19 14.25 6.05 -27.43
CA GLY A 19 13.33 5.55 -26.40
C GLY A 19 14.03 5.00 -25.16
N LEU A 20 15.17 4.33 -25.35
CA LEU A 20 15.99 3.81 -24.23
C LEU A 20 16.72 4.93 -23.48
N ALA A 21 17.13 5.99 -24.18
CA ALA A 21 17.77 7.14 -23.53
C ALA A 21 16.80 7.97 -22.67
N HIS A 22 15.52 8.02 -23.01
CA HIS A 22 14.49 8.67 -22.16
C HIS A 22 14.12 7.82 -20.93
N GLY A 23 14.19 6.50 -21.04
CA GLY A 23 13.95 5.60 -19.88
C GLY A 23 15.08 5.64 -18.85
N ALA A 24 16.31 5.94 -19.27
CA ALA A 24 17.46 6.04 -18.36
C ALA A 24 17.53 7.37 -17.57
N LEU A 25 16.85 8.42 -18.05
CA LEU A 25 16.78 9.72 -17.37
C LEU A 25 15.61 9.83 -16.38
N ALA A 26 14.69 8.86 -16.36
CA ALA A 26 13.52 8.88 -15.48
C ALA A 26 13.80 8.42 -14.04
N ASN A 27 15.03 8.07 -13.71
CA ASN A 27 15.42 7.52 -12.40
C ASN A 27 16.14 8.52 -11.49
N GLU A 28 16.16 9.79 -11.83
CA GLU A 28 16.64 10.80 -10.89
C GLU A 28 15.59 11.04 -9.83
N ASP A 29 16.02 10.97 -8.56
CA ASP A 29 15.22 11.38 -7.43
C ASP A 29 14.85 12.86 -7.56
N LYS A 30 13.57 13.14 -7.79
CA LYS A 30 13.06 14.49 -7.96
C LYS A 30 12.99 15.28 -6.65
N ILE A 31 13.30 14.66 -5.53
CA ILE A 31 13.36 15.34 -4.23
C ILE A 31 14.63 16.17 -4.18
N THR A 32 14.45 17.44 -4.45
CA THR A 32 15.52 18.44 -4.43
C THR A 32 15.24 19.48 -3.33
N LYS A 33 16.18 20.39 -3.15
CA LYS A 33 15.99 21.53 -2.25
C LYS A 33 14.78 22.35 -2.72
N GLY A 34 13.73 22.41 -1.89
CA GLY A 34 12.49 23.10 -2.20
C GLY A 34 11.26 22.19 -2.32
N TYR A 35 11.44 20.87 -2.44
CA TYR A 35 10.33 19.94 -2.28
C TYR A 35 9.80 19.99 -0.86
N ASN A 36 8.48 20.06 -0.69
CA ASN A 36 7.85 19.80 0.59
C ASN A 36 7.53 18.30 0.74
N SER A 37 7.19 17.85 1.95
CA SER A 37 6.96 16.43 2.23
C SER A 37 5.78 15.82 1.46
N MET A 38 4.78 16.62 1.08
CA MET A 38 3.66 16.12 0.30
C MET A 38 4.05 15.90 -1.17
N ASP A 39 4.86 16.78 -1.74
CA ASP A 39 5.40 16.60 -3.09
C ASP A 39 6.32 15.39 -3.15
N ALA A 40 7.15 15.20 -2.12
CA ALA A 40 8.03 14.06 -1.98
C ALA A 40 7.23 12.75 -1.88
N MET A 41 6.18 12.73 -1.09
CA MET A 41 5.28 11.58 -0.95
C MET A 41 4.62 11.26 -2.30
N GLY A 42 4.06 12.24 -2.99
CA GLY A 42 3.47 12.05 -4.31
C GLY A 42 4.46 11.47 -5.32
N CYS A 43 5.70 11.97 -5.34
CA CYS A 43 6.75 11.45 -6.20
C CYS A 43 7.08 9.98 -5.91
N MET A 44 7.13 9.57 -4.64
CA MET A 44 7.32 8.17 -4.23
C MET A 44 6.13 7.30 -4.65
N LEU A 45 4.90 7.74 -4.37
CA LEU A 45 3.68 6.98 -4.65
C LEU A 45 3.50 6.66 -6.14
N VAL A 46 3.86 7.61 -7.02
CA VAL A 46 3.83 7.38 -8.48
C VAL A 46 5.12 6.74 -9.02
N ARG A 47 6.04 6.33 -8.12
CA ARG A 47 7.30 5.66 -8.43
C ARG A 47 8.28 6.46 -9.31
N GLU A 48 8.20 7.77 -9.25
CA GLU A 48 9.17 8.68 -9.87
C GLU A 48 10.39 8.95 -8.97
N CYS A 49 10.23 8.78 -7.64
CA CYS A 49 11.30 8.82 -6.66
C CYS A 49 11.45 7.43 -6.04
N THR A 50 12.60 6.79 -6.27
CA THR A 50 12.87 5.41 -5.85
C THR A 50 14.14 5.25 -5.00
N ASN A 51 14.94 6.31 -4.85
CA ASN A 51 16.13 6.25 -4.00
C ASN A 51 15.72 6.09 -2.53
N ASP A 52 16.34 5.16 -1.82
CA ASP A 52 16.02 4.81 -0.44
C ASP A 52 14.55 4.35 -0.26
N VAL A 53 14.01 3.66 -1.28
CA VAL A 53 12.73 2.94 -1.26
C VAL A 53 13.03 1.49 -1.59
N GLU A 54 12.98 0.63 -0.58
CA GLU A 54 13.40 -0.77 -0.65
C GLU A 54 12.19 -1.69 -0.56
N GLU A 55 12.03 -2.63 -1.50
CA GLU A 55 10.96 -3.64 -1.44
C GLU A 55 11.23 -4.64 -0.32
N VAL A 56 10.21 -4.94 0.47
CA VAL A 56 10.28 -5.85 1.64
C VAL A 56 9.76 -7.23 1.22
N TYR A 57 10.60 -8.25 1.34
CA TYR A 57 10.26 -9.64 1.04
C TYR A 57 10.06 -10.49 2.30
N SER A 58 10.57 -10.02 3.44
CA SER A 58 10.44 -10.67 4.74
C SER A 58 10.63 -9.65 5.87
N LEU A 59 10.25 -10.02 7.09
CA LEU A 59 10.54 -9.20 8.26
C LEU A 59 12.04 -8.91 8.42
N LEU A 60 12.90 -9.82 7.98
CA LEU A 60 14.36 -9.67 8.11
C LEU A 60 14.88 -8.45 7.33
N ASP A 61 14.25 -8.10 6.18
CA ASP A 61 14.63 -6.94 5.39
C ASP A 61 14.45 -5.62 6.16
N ILE A 62 13.55 -5.62 7.14
CA ILE A 62 13.34 -4.49 8.06
C ILE A 62 14.22 -4.64 9.29
N SER A 63 14.09 -5.75 10.02
CA SER A 63 14.71 -5.92 11.34
C SER A 63 16.23 -5.89 11.31
N SER A 64 16.85 -6.36 10.22
CA SER A 64 18.30 -6.33 10.05
C SER A 64 18.91 -4.91 9.92
N GLN A 65 18.06 -3.89 9.75
CA GLN A 65 18.49 -2.50 9.66
C GLN A 65 18.62 -1.81 11.04
N TYR A 66 18.26 -2.53 12.12
CA TYR A 66 18.26 -2.02 13.48
C TYR A 66 19.06 -2.93 14.43
N ASP A 67 19.58 -2.34 15.50
CA ASP A 67 20.42 -3.06 16.47
C ASP A 67 19.65 -4.04 17.35
N ASN A 68 18.30 -3.93 17.41
CA ASN A 68 17.40 -4.73 18.24
C ASN A 68 16.70 -5.86 17.45
N THR A 69 17.34 -6.45 16.47
CA THR A 69 16.76 -7.46 15.55
C THR A 69 16.01 -8.59 16.28
N GLU A 70 16.48 -9.04 17.45
CA GLU A 70 15.85 -10.13 18.20
C GLU A 70 14.45 -9.78 18.74
N GLU A 71 14.18 -8.49 18.99
CA GLU A 71 12.88 -8.02 19.49
C GLU A 71 11.75 -8.20 18.46
N PHE A 72 12.09 -8.39 17.19
CA PHE A 72 11.12 -8.63 16.12
C PHE A 72 10.63 -10.09 16.04
N THR A 73 11.27 -11.02 16.73
CA THR A 73 10.90 -12.45 16.70
C THR A 73 9.42 -12.71 17.01
N PRO A 74 8.79 -12.07 18.02
CA PRO A 74 7.39 -12.33 18.37
C PRO A 74 6.39 -12.00 17.27
N ILE A 75 6.70 -11.05 16.38
CA ILE A 75 5.80 -10.62 15.30
C ILE A 75 6.08 -11.32 13.97
N ALA A 76 7.16 -12.09 13.87
CA ALA A 76 7.68 -12.61 12.60
C ALA A 76 6.66 -13.48 11.86
N HIS A 77 5.93 -14.31 12.56
CA HIS A 77 4.94 -15.22 11.96
C HIS A 77 3.82 -14.44 11.28
N GLU A 78 3.15 -13.55 12.02
CA GLU A 78 2.02 -12.77 11.52
C GLU A 78 2.44 -11.79 10.41
N PHE A 79 3.58 -11.10 10.61
CA PHE A 79 4.10 -10.16 9.60
C PHE A 79 4.36 -10.87 8.26
N ASN A 80 5.10 -11.98 8.28
CA ASN A 80 5.43 -12.70 7.05
C ASN A 80 4.21 -13.37 6.41
N ALA A 81 3.24 -13.83 7.21
CA ALA A 81 1.98 -14.35 6.69
C ALA A 81 1.18 -13.26 5.96
N MET A 82 1.02 -12.08 6.57
CA MET A 82 0.35 -10.94 5.92
C MET A 82 1.07 -10.50 4.65
N LEU A 83 2.40 -10.43 4.67
CA LEU A 83 3.20 -10.08 3.50
C LEU A 83 3.00 -11.08 2.35
N LEU A 84 2.92 -12.37 2.67
CA LEU A 84 2.64 -13.42 1.68
C LEU A 84 1.26 -13.22 1.04
N GLU A 85 0.21 -12.98 1.84
CA GLU A 85 -1.14 -12.78 1.30
C GLU A 85 -1.24 -11.50 0.47
N MET A 86 -0.61 -10.40 0.92
CA MET A 86 -0.50 -9.17 0.12
C MET A 86 0.17 -9.43 -1.24
N ASN A 87 1.29 -10.15 -1.26
CA ASN A 87 1.98 -10.49 -2.51
C ASN A 87 1.11 -11.37 -3.44
N ARG A 88 0.31 -12.29 -2.90
CA ARG A 88 -0.61 -13.14 -3.69
C ARG A 88 -1.65 -12.33 -4.45
N ILE A 89 -2.10 -11.22 -3.89
CA ILE A 89 -3.07 -10.32 -4.51
C ILE A 89 -2.42 -9.16 -5.28
N GLY A 90 -1.08 -9.15 -5.41
CA GLY A 90 -0.33 -8.18 -6.20
C GLY A 90 0.07 -6.91 -5.46
N ILE A 91 -0.08 -6.87 -4.14
CA ILE A 91 0.33 -5.74 -3.30
C ILE A 91 1.78 -5.94 -2.86
N LYS A 92 2.58 -4.90 -3.00
CA LYS A 92 3.97 -4.87 -2.55
C LYS A 92 4.13 -3.96 -1.32
N VAL A 93 5.07 -4.33 -0.47
CA VAL A 93 5.43 -3.55 0.72
C VAL A 93 6.82 -2.96 0.53
N TYR A 94 6.97 -1.68 0.84
CA TYR A 94 8.24 -0.96 0.75
C TYR A 94 8.62 -0.32 2.06
N LEU A 95 9.89 -0.35 2.39
CA LEU A 95 10.50 0.48 3.44
C LEU A 95 11.10 1.71 2.78
N ALA A 96 10.67 2.91 3.17
CA ALA A 96 11.08 4.14 2.53
C ALA A 96 11.61 5.17 3.55
N ASP A 97 12.54 6.00 3.11
CA ASP A 97 13.14 7.04 3.94
C ASP A 97 12.11 8.08 4.39
N GLN A 98 12.32 8.64 5.58
CA GLN A 98 11.43 9.65 6.19
C GLN A 98 11.20 10.87 5.30
N ARG A 99 12.14 11.24 4.43
CA ARG A 99 12.00 12.42 3.56
C ARG A 99 10.77 12.38 2.64
N TYR A 100 10.24 11.18 2.38
CA TYR A 100 9.05 10.97 1.57
C TYR A 100 7.73 11.20 2.33
N PHE A 101 7.78 11.23 3.65
CA PHE A 101 6.57 11.28 4.46
C PHE A 101 6.37 12.65 5.10
N PRO A 102 5.13 13.15 5.17
CA PRO A 102 4.79 14.27 6.04
C PRO A 102 5.15 13.95 7.50
N ILE A 103 5.36 15.00 8.29
CA ILE A 103 5.67 14.86 9.72
C ILE A 103 4.60 13.97 10.38
N MET A 104 5.05 13.02 11.20
CA MET A 104 4.23 12.04 11.94
C MET A 104 3.56 10.94 11.10
N HIS A 105 3.65 10.97 9.79
CA HIS A 105 3.16 9.85 8.98
C HIS A 105 4.10 8.65 9.09
N ARG A 106 3.53 7.51 9.46
CA ARG A 106 4.27 6.26 9.69
C ARG A 106 4.25 5.31 8.51
N GLY A 107 3.20 5.38 7.68
CA GLY A 107 3.03 4.59 6.48
C GLY A 107 1.83 5.06 5.68
N VAL A 108 1.60 4.38 4.56
CA VAL A 108 0.46 4.59 3.68
C VAL A 108 0.23 3.38 2.78
N TYR A 109 -1.02 2.96 2.63
CA TYR A 109 -1.46 2.13 1.51
C TYR A 109 -1.92 3.03 0.36
N HIS A 110 -1.38 2.81 -0.84
CA HIS A 110 -1.73 3.59 -2.03
C HIS A 110 -2.55 2.74 -3.01
N THR A 111 -3.84 2.98 -3.08
CA THR A 111 -4.82 2.20 -3.85
C THR A 111 -4.57 2.18 -5.35
N VAL A 112 -3.95 3.24 -5.92
CA VAL A 112 -3.69 3.33 -7.37
C VAL A 112 -2.53 2.43 -7.81
N THR A 113 -1.48 2.31 -6.97
CA THR A 113 -0.31 1.48 -7.29
C THR A 113 -0.31 0.16 -6.54
N ASN A 114 -1.27 -0.07 -5.65
CA ASN A 114 -1.40 -1.25 -4.80
C ASN A 114 -0.12 -1.55 -4.02
N ASN A 115 0.39 -0.53 -3.34
CA ASN A 115 1.61 -0.63 -2.56
C ASN A 115 1.42 -0.09 -1.15
N VAL A 116 2.05 -0.75 -0.19
CA VAL A 116 2.22 -0.26 1.18
C VAL A 116 3.61 0.35 1.29
N TYR A 117 3.71 1.55 1.83
CA TYR A 117 4.98 2.21 2.14
C TYR A 117 5.09 2.42 3.64
N LEU A 118 6.17 1.92 4.24
CA LEU A 118 6.48 2.02 5.66
C LEU A 118 7.58 3.07 5.85
N ASN A 119 7.37 4.04 6.74
CA ASN A 119 8.36 5.07 7.06
C ASN A 119 9.45 4.48 7.96
N LYS A 120 10.65 4.28 7.41
CA LYS A 120 11.81 3.67 8.07
C LYS A 120 12.08 4.25 9.45
N LYS A 121 11.86 5.54 9.66
CA LYS A 121 12.10 6.21 10.94
C LYS A 121 11.40 5.60 12.15
N TYR A 122 10.26 4.95 11.94
CA TYR A 122 9.40 4.43 13.01
C TYR A 122 9.35 2.91 13.08
N MET A 123 10.12 2.21 12.25
CA MET A 123 10.04 0.75 12.14
C MET A 123 11.04 0.01 13.02
N ASP A 124 11.82 0.72 13.83
CA ASP A 124 12.71 0.17 14.85
C ASP A 124 11.98 -0.43 16.07
N GLU A 125 10.70 -0.11 16.24
CA GLU A 125 9.86 -0.65 17.30
C GLU A 125 8.92 -1.73 16.75
N PRO A 126 9.07 -3.03 17.09
CA PRO A 126 8.30 -4.13 16.52
C PRO A 126 6.79 -3.98 16.67
N HIS A 127 6.32 -3.45 17.81
CA HIS A 127 4.89 -3.23 18.04
C HIS A 127 4.31 -2.11 17.16
N VAL A 128 5.09 -1.07 16.86
CA VAL A 128 4.69 0.02 15.96
C VAL A 128 4.63 -0.50 14.53
N LEU A 129 5.67 -1.23 14.10
CA LEU A 129 5.69 -1.89 12.80
C LEU A 129 4.49 -2.79 12.59
N MET A 130 4.20 -3.68 13.56
CA MET A 130 3.10 -4.63 13.42
C MET A 130 1.74 -3.95 13.41
N GLN A 131 1.55 -2.94 14.29
CA GLN A 131 0.34 -2.14 14.32
C GLN A 131 0.10 -1.43 12.99
N LEU A 132 1.15 -0.85 12.40
CA LEU A 132 1.08 -0.17 11.12
C LEU A 132 0.81 -1.17 9.98
N MET A 133 1.52 -2.29 9.95
CA MET A 133 1.33 -3.32 8.94
C MET A 133 -0.10 -3.85 8.92
N ARG A 134 -0.71 -4.05 10.10
CA ARG A 134 -2.14 -4.43 10.20
C ARG A 134 -3.05 -3.31 9.71
N HIS A 135 -2.76 -2.05 10.05
CA HIS A 135 -3.57 -0.89 9.64
C HIS A 135 -3.56 -0.72 8.12
N GLU A 136 -2.38 -0.63 7.51
CA GLU A 136 -2.25 -0.47 6.06
C GLU A 136 -2.73 -1.72 5.29
N GLY A 137 -2.51 -2.90 5.87
CA GLY A 137 -3.04 -4.16 5.35
C GLY A 137 -4.57 -4.24 5.40
N TRP A 138 -5.19 -3.59 6.39
CA TRP A 138 -6.64 -3.48 6.44
C TRP A 138 -7.19 -2.63 5.29
N HIS A 139 -6.53 -1.53 4.95
CA HIS A 139 -6.89 -0.75 3.76
C HIS A 139 -6.75 -1.57 2.47
N ALA A 140 -5.78 -2.46 2.38
CA ALA A 140 -5.67 -3.40 1.27
C ALA A 140 -6.85 -4.40 1.23
N ALA A 141 -7.31 -4.87 2.40
CA ALA A 141 -8.51 -5.70 2.48
C ALA A 141 -9.78 -4.92 2.13
N GLN A 142 -9.88 -3.64 2.53
CA GLN A 142 -10.98 -2.74 2.14
C GLN A 142 -11.01 -2.48 0.62
N ASP A 143 -9.84 -2.41 -0.03
CA ASP A 143 -9.73 -2.32 -1.49
C ASP A 143 -10.25 -3.60 -2.15
N CYS A 144 -9.88 -4.77 -1.61
CA CYS A 144 -10.42 -6.05 -2.05
C CYS A 144 -11.92 -6.17 -1.85
N MET A 145 -12.45 -5.63 -0.72
CA MET A 145 -13.88 -5.61 -0.42
C MET A 145 -14.66 -4.77 -1.44
N ALA A 146 -14.04 -3.72 -1.99
CA ALA A 146 -14.60 -2.92 -3.09
C ALA A 146 -14.65 -3.67 -4.44
N GLY A 147 -14.30 -4.94 -4.47
CA GLY A 147 -14.41 -5.85 -5.61
C GLY A 147 -13.10 -6.33 -6.15
N THR A 148 -12.14 -5.46 -6.34
CA THR A 148 -10.79 -5.79 -6.80
C THR A 148 -9.82 -4.65 -6.48
N ILE A 149 -8.59 -4.96 -6.14
CA ILE A 149 -7.55 -3.95 -5.91
C ILE A 149 -7.18 -3.12 -7.16
N ASN A 150 -7.76 -3.44 -8.32
CA ASN A 150 -7.48 -2.73 -9.57
C ASN A 150 -8.40 -1.52 -9.81
N ASN A 151 -9.44 -1.32 -9.00
CA ASN A 151 -10.38 -0.21 -9.16
C ASN A 151 -10.01 1.05 -8.38
N SER A 152 -8.98 0.99 -7.53
CA SER A 152 -8.49 2.10 -6.68
C SER A 152 -9.54 2.62 -5.68
N MET A 153 -10.51 1.79 -5.30
CA MET A 153 -11.57 2.11 -4.37
C MET A 153 -11.42 1.29 -3.08
N ILE A 154 -11.92 1.82 -1.98
CA ILE A 154 -12.01 1.08 -0.71
C ILE A 154 -13.45 1.06 -0.22
N ALA A 155 -13.85 -0.05 0.41
CA ALA A 155 -15.16 -0.23 1.03
C ALA A 155 -14.99 -0.70 2.47
N ILE A 156 -15.92 -0.33 3.35
CA ILE A 156 -15.91 -0.84 4.72
C ILE A 156 -16.17 -2.35 4.72
N ILE A 157 -15.54 -3.06 5.65
CA ILE A 157 -15.67 -4.54 5.79
C ILE A 157 -16.65 -4.86 6.92
N LYS A 158 -16.67 -4.05 7.97
CA LYS A 158 -17.53 -4.23 9.14
C LYS A 158 -18.62 -3.16 9.17
N PRO A 159 -19.86 -3.50 9.57
CA PRO A 159 -20.87 -2.49 9.88
C PRO A 159 -20.32 -1.48 10.91
N GLU A 160 -20.68 -0.21 10.75
CA GLU A 160 -20.18 0.86 11.65
C GLU A 160 -20.50 0.61 13.13
N GLU A 161 -21.65 -0.02 13.40
CA GLU A 161 -22.08 -0.39 14.74
C GLU A 161 -21.20 -1.46 15.41
N ASP A 162 -20.53 -2.30 14.61
CA ASP A 162 -19.62 -3.35 15.11
C ASP A 162 -18.24 -2.80 15.46
N VAL A 163 -17.87 -1.63 14.90
CA VAL A 163 -16.60 -0.99 15.22
C VAL A 163 -16.66 -0.39 16.63
N PRO A 164 -15.79 -0.81 17.57
CA PRO A 164 -15.82 -0.27 18.92
C PRO A 164 -15.71 1.26 18.96
N MET A 165 -16.59 1.90 19.75
CA MET A 165 -16.74 3.36 19.83
C MET A 165 -15.41 4.09 20.00
N ILE A 166 -14.46 3.51 20.75
CA ILE A 166 -13.16 4.15 20.99
C ILE A 166 -12.42 4.43 19.68
N TRP A 167 -12.47 3.52 18.71
CA TRP A 167 -11.78 3.68 17.44
C TRP A 167 -12.47 4.70 16.54
N ARG A 168 -13.79 4.75 16.56
CA ARG A 168 -14.56 5.82 15.88
C ARG A 168 -14.21 7.20 16.42
N VAL A 169 -14.21 7.37 17.74
CA VAL A 169 -13.86 8.65 18.39
C VAL A 169 -12.39 9.04 18.10
N MET A 170 -11.49 8.07 18.04
CA MET A 170 -10.09 8.34 17.67
C MET A 170 -9.95 8.76 16.21
N ALA A 171 -10.67 8.09 15.31
CA ALA A 171 -10.68 8.44 13.88
C ALA A 171 -11.26 9.83 13.64
N GLU A 172 -12.38 10.19 14.30
CA GLU A 172 -13.01 11.52 14.23
C GLU A 172 -12.06 12.66 14.63
N ARG A 173 -11.12 12.40 15.53
CA ARG A 173 -10.12 13.40 15.98
C ARG A 173 -8.95 13.57 15.03
N THR A 174 -8.72 12.60 14.15
CA THR A 174 -7.51 12.51 13.35
C THR A 174 -7.77 12.72 11.87
N TYR A 175 -8.95 12.29 11.39
CA TYR A 175 -9.28 12.22 9.97
C TYR A 175 -10.49 13.08 9.60
N PRO A 176 -10.64 13.47 8.33
CA PRO A 176 -11.87 14.08 7.82
C PRO A 176 -13.07 13.15 8.00
N ALA A 177 -14.24 13.74 8.24
CA ALA A 177 -15.48 12.97 8.50
C ALA A 177 -15.78 11.90 7.43
N SER A 178 -15.45 12.18 6.16
CA SER A 178 -15.63 11.23 5.05
C SER A 178 -14.71 9.99 5.15
N ALA A 179 -13.58 10.08 5.85
CA ALA A 179 -12.65 8.96 6.01
C ALA A 179 -12.90 8.15 7.30
N VAL A 180 -13.68 8.68 8.23
CA VAL A 180 -13.90 8.06 9.57
C VAL A 180 -14.32 6.58 9.49
N PRO A 181 -15.26 6.14 8.65
CA PRO A 181 -15.68 4.75 8.61
C PRO A 181 -14.53 3.80 8.32
N TRP A 182 -13.73 4.08 7.30
CA TRP A 182 -12.59 3.23 6.89
C TRP A 182 -11.45 3.27 7.90
N GLU A 183 -11.13 4.45 8.40
CA GLU A 183 -10.04 4.67 9.34
C GLU A 183 -10.35 4.10 10.73
N ALA A 184 -11.60 4.14 11.17
CA ALA A 184 -12.00 3.53 12.44
C ALA A 184 -11.81 2.00 12.42
N GLU A 185 -12.18 1.34 11.32
CA GLU A 185 -11.89 -0.08 11.12
C GLU A 185 -10.39 -0.36 11.10
N ALA A 186 -9.62 0.40 10.32
CA ALA A 186 -8.19 0.22 10.20
C ALA A 186 -7.47 0.45 11.55
N GLN A 187 -7.93 1.43 12.35
CA GLN A 187 -7.44 1.65 13.72
C GLN A 187 -7.74 0.44 14.63
N TRP A 188 -8.91 -0.17 14.50
CA TRP A 188 -9.27 -1.37 15.25
C TRP A 188 -8.44 -2.56 14.81
N ALA A 189 -8.39 -2.84 13.52
CA ALA A 189 -7.62 -3.93 12.93
C ALA A 189 -6.12 -3.82 13.27
N GLY A 190 -5.56 -2.62 13.22
CA GLY A 190 -4.17 -2.34 13.60
C GLY A 190 -3.80 -2.83 15.00
N ARG A 191 -4.78 -2.93 15.90
CA ARG A 191 -4.57 -3.37 17.29
C ARG A 191 -5.17 -4.73 17.63
N THR A 192 -5.74 -5.40 16.64
CA THR A 192 -6.34 -6.73 16.80
C THR A 192 -5.52 -7.76 16.07
N GLN A 193 -4.91 -8.67 16.82
CA GLN A 193 -4.09 -9.74 16.24
C GLN A 193 -4.92 -10.61 15.29
N ASN A 194 -4.32 -10.99 14.17
CA ASN A 194 -4.86 -11.83 13.08
C ASN A 194 -6.03 -11.21 12.31
N MET A 195 -6.70 -10.15 12.77
CA MET A 195 -7.88 -9.59 12.10
C MET A 195 -7.59 -9.20 10.65
N THR A 196 -6.47 -8.52 10.40
CA THR A 196 -6.04 -8.14 9.05
C THR A 196 -5.56 -9.35 8.25
N GLN A 197 -4.84 -10.28 8.89
CA GLN A 197 -4.38 -11.49 8.22
C GLN A 197 -5.57 -12.30 7.67
N ASP A 198 -6.61 -12.53 8.48
CA ASP A 198 -7.81 -13.27 8.09
C ASP A 198 -8.51 -12.61 6.88
N ALA A 199 -8.62 -11.28 6.86
CA ALA A 199 -9.21 -10.53 5.76
C ALA A 199 -8.37 -10.62 4.47
N LEU A 200 -7.04 -10.51 4.57
CA LEU A 200 -6.13 -10.68 3.44
C LEU A 200 -6.15 -12.11 2.87
N GLU A 201 -6.27 -13.11 3.74
CA GLU A 201 -6.44 -14.51 3.31
C GLU A 201 -7.74 -14.70 2.53
N SER A 202 -8.85 -14.12 2.99
CA SER A 202 -10.13 -14.16 2.29
C SER A 202 -10.05 -13.47 0.93
N CYS A 203 -9.36 -12.33 0.86
CA CYS A 203 -9.07 -11.66 -0.39
C CYS A 203 -8.26 -12.56 -1.34
N ALA A 204 -7.15 -13.14 -0.87
CA ALA A 204 -6.27 -13.99 -1.67
C ALA A 204 -6.95 -15.27 -2.17
N ARG A 205 -7.95 -15.79 -1.43
CA ARG A 205 -8.78 -16.92 -1.86
C ARG A 205 -9.92 -16.53 -2.79
N GLY A 206 -10.22 -15.24 -2.94
CA GLY A 206 -11.39 -14.75 -3.68
C GLY A 206 -12.72 -15.03 -2.95
N THR A 207 -12.70 -15.16 -1.63
CA THR A 207 -13.87 -15.48 -0.79
C THR A 207 -14.33 -14.30 0.06
N MET A 208 -13.83 -13.10 -0.21
CA MET A 208 -14.07 -11.90 0.61
C MET A 208 -15.56 -11.66 0.88
N TRP A 209 -16.40 -11.79 -0.15
CA TRP A 209 -17.85 -11.57 -0.05
C TRP A 209 -18.64 -12.78 0.47
N THR A 210 -17.95 -13.89 0.70
CA THR A 210 -18.54 -15.08 1.36
C THR A 210 -18.18 -15.10 2.84
N ASP A 211 -16.97 -14.64 3.16
CA ASP A 211 -16.44 -14.67 4.53
C ASP A 211 -16.86 -13.42 5.33
N TYR A 212 -17.20 -12.34 4.62
CA TYR A 212 -17.67 -11.07 5.19
C TYR A 212 -18.99 -10.64 4.54
N ASP A 213 -19.98 -10.34 5.35
CA ASP A 213 -21.27 -9.86 4.87
C ASP A 213 -21.11 -8.50 4.18
N PRO A 214 -21.75 -8.28 3.00
CA PRO A 214 -21.74 -6.99 2.35
C PRO A 214 -22.31 -5.89 3.23
N THR A 215 -21.58 -4.80 3.37
CA THR A 215 -22.02 -3.58 4.08
C THR A 215 -22.49 -2.52 3.07
N PRO A 216 -23.13 -1.42 3.49
CA PRO A 216 -23.61 -0.38 2.57
C PRO A 216 -22.57 0.29 1.69
N MET A 217 -21.27 0.07 1.91
CA MET A 217 -20.19 0.60 1.07
C MET A 217 -19.26 -0.52 0.58
N THR A 218 -19.83 -1.69 0.33
CA THR A 218 -19.12 -2.85 -0.20
C THR A 218 -19.07 -2.86 -1.72
N GLY A 219 -18.38 -3.85 -2.28
CA GLY A 219 -18.40 -4.11 -3.70
C GLY A 219 -19.77 -4.31 -4.31
N GLU A 220 -20.73 -4.90 -3.59
CA GLU A 220 -22.13 -5.00 -4.04
C GLU A 220 -22.76 -3.63 -4.20
N TRP A 221 -22.69 -2.77 -3.19
CA TRP A 221 -23.18 -1.40 -3.25
C TRP A 221 -22.48 -0.60 -4.37
N LEU A 222 -21.17 -0.73 -4.50
CA LEU A 222 -20.41 -0.06 -5.55
C LEU A 222 -20.85 -0.52 -6.94
N ARG A 223 -21.12 -1.83 -7.13
CA ARG A 223 -21.63 -2.39 -8.38
C ARG A 223 -23.04 -1.89 -8.69
N GLU A 224 -23.95 -1.93 -7.71
CA GLU A 224 -25.33 -1.48 -7.88
C GLU A 224 -25.41 0.02 -8.22
N ASN A 225 -24.44 0.81 -7.76
CA ASN A 225 -24.35 2.24 -8.02
C ASN A 225 -23.44 2.58 -9.22
N GLY A 226 -22.94 1.58 -9.95
CA GLY A 226 -22.19 1.76 -11.19
C GLY A 226 -20.77 2.31 -11.02
N TYR A 227 -20.17 2.13 -9.85
CA TYR A 227 -18.78 2.50 -9.59
C TYR A 227 -17.78 1.42 -9.99
N ILE A 228 -18.20 0.16 -9.98
CA ILE A 228 -17.42 -1.01 -10.43
C ILE A 228 -18.30 -1.96 -11.25
N ASP A 229 -17.68 -2.84 -12.06
CA ASP A 229 -18.33 -3.85 -12.91
C ASP A 229 -18.79 -5.10 -12.10
#